data_0379ddd56a30753d34839f9429410b41
#
_entry.id   0379ddd56a30753d34839f9429410b41
#
_cell.length_a   1.000
_cell.length_b   1.000
_cell.length_c   1.000
_cell.angle_alpha   90.00
_cell.angle_beta   90.00
_cell.angle_gamma   90.00
#
_symmetry.space_group_name_H-M   'P 1'
#
loop_
_entity.id
_entity.type
_entity.pdbx_description
1 polymer ?
#
loop_
_entity_poly.entity_id
_entity_poly.type
_entity_poly.pdbx_seq_one_letter_code
_entity_poly.pdbx_strand_id
1 'polypeptide(L)'
;MITVFTPSYADDRNTNAQNLTVKEVVARMDPSRFRVVMLGAGVSDPRIAGRSNTRVLPWRKHGNTARILLHLLTHVPDAYFFPREGPLDAAFLAARASLRLRSALVTYVVSGGLSEQSDRPILMRAIREGDVVAANSVHMSRTVESLGGRDVRTVYDGIDRRYYYPSGERKIQQMRLTVLFAGSFRHYKRADLVVREAAKHPEVDYRLAGAGEEESACRQLAESIGCNNVNFLGHLTALQLGEEMRRADILFFPSEIEGHPQVLGQAAACGLPCVARNSYQPDYVVDGMTGVLAGSDGQLGEALSRLIAEPDLRRQMSAAAAKHAAKFEWDRVTGQWQEIMECAIERRSQSRRK
;
A
#
# COMPACT_ATOMS: atom_id res chain seq x y z
N MET A 1 10.68 25.78 9.95
CA MET A 1 10.65 24.81 8.84
C MET A 1 11.29 23.52 9.36
N ILE A 2 10.57 22.42 9.33
CA ILE A 2 10.99 21.11 9.83
C ILE A 2 11.83 20.42 8.75
N THR A 3 13.01 19.94 9.08
CA THR A 3 13.89 19.19 8.16
C THR A 3 13.73 17.69 8.39
N VAL A 4 13.24 16.99 7.37
CA VAL A 4 13.04 15.53 7.39
C VAL A 4 14.08 14.88 6.49
N PHE A 5 14.79 13.88 7.00
CA PHE A 5 15.62 13.00 6.17
C PHE A 5 14.93 11.64 5.99
N THR A 6 14.97 11.11 4.78
CA THR A 6 14.56 9.74 4.49
C THR A 6 15.61 9.02 3.64
N PRO A 7 15.96 7.76 3.96
CA PRO A 7 16.87 6.94 3.15
C PRO A 7 16.24 6.43 1.86
N SER A 8 15.02 6.84 1.56
CA SER A 8 14.33 6.49 0.31
C SER A 8 14.89 7.26 -0.89
N TYR A 9 14.78 6.65 -2.07
CA TYR A 9 15.31 7.22 -3.30
C TYR A 9 14.28 8.10 -4.02
N ALA A 10 14.74 9.24 -4.49
CA ALA A 10 13.95 10.18 -5.28
C ALA A 10 13.75 9.74 -6.75
N ASP A 11 14.55 8.79 -7.23
CA ASP A 11 14.51 8.28 -8.61
C ASP A 11 13.56 7.09 -8.80
N ASP A 12 13.32 6.72 -10.06
CA ASP A 12 12.40 5.64 -10.42
C ASP A 12 13.01 4.25 -10.45
N ARG A 13 14.30 4.09 -10.14
CA ARG A 13 15.00 2.81 -10.15
C ARG A 13 14.50 1.82 -9.11
N ASN A 14 13.91 2.32 -8.04
CA ASN A 14 13.40 1.48 -6.97
C ASN A 14 11.88 1.65 -6.85
N THR A 15 11.17 0.69 -7.43
CA THR A 15 9.70 0.67 -7.53
C THR A 15 9.02 -0.16 -6.44
N ASN A 16 9.73 -0.55 -5.36
CA ASN A 16 9.07 -1.24 -4.27
C ASN A 16 8.02 -0.35 -3.60
N ALA A 17 6.99 -0.97 -3.04
CA ALA A 17 5.84 -0.28 -2.45
C ALA A 17 6.25 0.78 -1.42
N GLN A 18 7.26 0.48 -0.59
CA GLN A 18 7.77 1.39 0.43
C GLN A 18 8.33 2.68 -0.16
N ASN A 19 9.17 2.57 -1.20
CA ASN A 19 9.77 3.73 -1.85
C ASN A 19 8.73 4.58 -2.58
N LEU A 20 7.72 3.92 -3.17
CA LEU A 20 6.58 4.59 -3.79
C LEU A 20 5.78 5.39 -2.76
N THR A 21 5.44 4.78 -1.62
CA THR A 21 4.73 5.47 -0.52
C THR A 21 5.47 6.72 -0.06
N VAL A 22 6.79 6.63 0.18
CA VAL A 22 7.58 7.79 0.60
C VAL A 22 7.60 8.87 -0.47
N LYS A 23 7.76 8.51 -1.75
CA LYS A 23 7.71 9.48 -2.85
C LYS A 23 6.36 10.20 -2.93
N GLU A 24 5.25 9.46 -2.80
CA GLU A 24 3.91 10.05 -2.82
C GLU A 24 3.69 11.03 -1.65
N VAL A 25 4.14 10.65 -0.45
CA VAL A 25 4.10 11.52 0.74
C VAL A 25 4.94 12.78 0.52
N VAL A 26 6.21 12.62 0.12
CA VAL A 26 7.12 13.75 -0.10
C VAL A 26 6.61 14.69 -1.18
N ALA A 27 6.06 14.16 -2.27
CA ALA A 27 5.52 14.96 -3.37
C ALA A 27 4.36 15.87 -2.94
N ARG A 28 3.64 15.52 -1.87
CA ARG A 28 2.46 16.24 -1.36
C ARG A 28 2.71 17.01 -0.06
N MET A 29 3.81 16.78 0.63
CA MET A 29 4.11 17.50 1.88
C MET A 29 4.09 19.01 1.66
N ASP A 30 3.56 19.76 2.64
CA ASP A 30 3.54 21.23 2.62
C ASP A 30 4.96 21.81 2.54
N PRO A 31 5.32 22.46 1.41
CA PRO A 31 6.67 22.99 1.22
C PRO A 31 6.99 24.19 2.11
N SER A 32 6.00 24.85 2.70
CA SER A 32 6.21 25.96 3.64
C SER A 32 6.59 25.46 5.03
N ARG A 33 6.19 24.25 5.39
CA ARG A 33 6.42 23.66 6.72
C ARG A 33 7.59 22.68 6.74
N PHE A 34 7.79 21.91 5.67
CA PHE A 34 8.72 20.79 5.60
C PHE A 34 9.79 20.97 4.53
N ARG A 35 11.03 20.76 4.91
CA ARG A 35 12.17 20.55 4.01
C ARG A 35 12.52 19.07 4.02
N VAL A 36 12.65 18.44 2.86
CA VAL A 36 12.97 17.02 2.76
C VAL A 36 14.37 16.81 2.17
N VAL A 37 15.12 15.89 2.77
CA VAL A 37 16.40 15.40 2.26
C VAL A 37 16.26 13.93 1.92
N MET A 38 16.47 13.57 0.66
CA MET A 38 16.35 12.21 0.12
C MET A 38 17.65 11.73 -0.52
N LEU A 39 17.71 10.47 -0.88
CA LEU A 39 18.80 9.90 -1.66
C LEU A 39 18.43 9.89 -3.15
N GLY A 40 19.42 9.88 -4.04
CA GLY A 40 19.19 9.76 -5.48
C GLY A 40 20.38 9.16 -6.19
N ALA A 41 20.14 8.17 -7.04
CA ALA A 41 21.16 7.47 -7.83
C ALA A 41 21.00 7.70 -9.34
N GLY A 42 20.01 8.44 -9.77
CA GLY A 42 19.66 8.72 -11.15
C GLY A 42 18.82 9.96 -11.33
N VAL A 43 17.98 9.96 -12.37
CA VAL A 43 17.02 11.04 -12.64
C VAL A 43 15.92 10.97 -11.59
N SER A 44 15.71 12.05 -10.87
CA SER A 44 14.66 12.14 -9.86
C SER A 44 13.28 12.16 -10.50
N ASP A 45 12.29 11.59 -9.80
CA ASP A 45 10.88 11.74 -10.13
C ASP A 45 10.57 13.24 -10.35
N PRO A 46 9.94 13.63 -11.47
CA PRO A 46 9.67 15.05 -11.77
C PRO A 46 8.92 15.78 -10.66
N ARG A 47 8.04 15.09 -9.94
CA ARG A 47 7.27 15.65 -8.82
C ARG A 47 8.16 15.98 -7.61
N ILE A 48 9.25 15.26 -7.44
CA ILE A 48 10.26 15.51 -6.39
C ILE A 48 11.25 16.56 -6.86
N ALA A 49 11.75 16.45 -8.10
CA ALA A 49 12.73 17.39 -8.67
C ALA A 49 12.22 18.84 -8.75
N GLY A 50 10.93 19.02 -9.04
CA GLY A 50 10.29 20.34 -9.10
C GLY A 50 10.05 21.03 -7.76
N ARG A 51 10.37 20.39 -6.62
CA ARG A 51 10.12 20.96 -5.28
C ARG A 51 11.32 21.76 -4.78
N SER A 52 11.12 23.04 -4.54
CA SER A 52 12.17 23.96 -4.02
C SER A 52 12.69 23.58 -2.62
N ASN A 53 11.89 22.88 -1.84
CA ASN A 53 12.19 22.46 -0.47
C ASN A 53 12.73 21.03 -0.36
N THR A 54 13.06 20.37 -1.47
CA THR A 54 13.61 19.02 -1.46
C THR A 54 15.06 19.02 -1.93
N ARG A 55 15.93 18.40 -1.14
CA ARG A 55 17.35 18.21 -1.46
C ARG A 55 17.62 16.73 -1.69
N VAL A 56 18.15 16.39 -2.85
CA VAL A 56 18.56 15.03 -3.18
C VAL A 56 20.07 14.87 -2.98
N LEU A 57 20.46 13.98 -2.09
CA LEU A 57 21.87 13.63 -1.86
C LEU A 57 22.27 12.52 -2.85
N PRO A 58 23.31 12.71 -3.66
CA PRO A 58 23.68 11.75 -4.67
C PRO A 58 24.17 10.44 -4.04
N TRP A 59 23.62 9.31 -4.49
CA TRP A 59 24.13 7.98 -4.18
C TRP A 59 25.28 7.63 -5.12
N ARG A 60 26.47 7.45 -4.58
CA ARG A 60 27.71 7.12 -5.33
C ARG A 60 27.96 5.63 -5.32
N LYS A 61 28.90 5.18 -6.16
CA LYS A 61 29.30 3.76 -6.23
C LYS A 61 29.87 3.23 -4.90
N HIS A 62 30.61 4.06 -4.16
CA HIS A 62 31.28 3.68 -2.90
C HIS A 62 31.17 4.79 -1.84
N GLY A 63 31.35 4.42 -0.58
CA GLY A 63 31.46 5.35 0.56
C GLY A 63 30.19 6.09 0.97
N ASN A 64 29.01 5.61 0.54
CA ASN A 64 27.77 6.32 0.80
C ASN A 64 27.40 6.41 2.27
N THR A 65 27.49 5.29 3.00
CA THR A 65 27.10 5.24 4.41
C THR A 65 27.90 6.27 5.24
N ALA A 66 29.23 6.27 5.14
CA ALA A 66 30.07 7.20 5.90
C ALA A 66 29.82 8.66 5.50
N ARG A 67 29.75 8.94 4.20
CA ARG A 67 29.53 10.31 3.68
C ARG A 67 28.15 10.87 4.07
N ILE A 68 27.09 10.05 3.94
CA ILE A 68 25.73 10.49 4.28
C ILE A 68 25.60 10.59 5.80
N LEU A 69 26.15 9.65 6.56
CA LEU A 69 26.16 9.74 8.02
C LEU A 69 26.87 11.01 8.49
N LEU A 70 28.04 11.33 7.94
CA LEU A 70 28.75 12.58 8.27
C LEU A 70 27.87 13.81 7.95
N HIS A 71 27.18 13.80 6.80
CA HIS A 71 26.23 14.87 6.47
C HIS A 71 25.11 14.98 7.50
N LEU A 72 24.52 13.84 7.95
CA LEU A 72 23.46 13.81 8.96
C LEU A 72 23.94 14.22 10.35
N LEU A 73 25.22 14.02 10.68
CA LEU A 73 25.81 14.46 11.95
C LEU A 73 26.12 15.96 11.95
N THR A 74 26.52 16.52 10.81
CA THR A 74 26.78 17.95 10.66
C THR A 74 25.53 18.79 10.41
N HIS A 75 24.50 18.18 9.81
CA HIS A 75 23.19 18.78 9.51
C HIS A 75 22.09 17.89 10.07
N VAL A 76 22.01 17.81 11.40
CA VAL A 76 21.08 16.91 12.10
C VAL A 76 19.63 17.25 11.71
N PRO A 77 18.89 16.33 11.03
CA PRO A 77 17.51 16.57 10.68
C PRO A 77 16.63 16.57 11.93
N ASP A 78 15.50 17.26 11.88
CA ASP A 78 14.52 17.24 12.96
C ASP A 78 13.85 15.87 13.07
N ALA A 79 13.62 15.19 11.93
CA ALA A 79 13.11 13.80 11.88
C ALA A 79 13.89 12.94 10.90
N TYR A 80 14.13 11.68 11.28
CA TYR A 80 14.57 10.58 10.41
C TYR A 80 13.35 9.73 10.10
N PHE A 81 12.94 9.75 8.84
CA PHE A 81 11.70 9.15 8.40
C PHE A 81 11.95 7.86 7.63
N PHE A 82 11.36 6.79 8.12
CA PHE A 82 11.27 5.50 7.44
C PHE A 82 12.64 4.83 7.18
N PRO A 83 13.31 4.32 8.23
CA PRO A 83 14.51 3.51 8.08
C PRO A 83 14.24 2.26 7.22
N ARG A 84 15.20 1.91 6.34
CA ARG A 84 15.09 0.86 5.32
C ARG A 84 15.93 -0.38 5.61
N GLU A 85 16.41 -0.55 6.82
CA GLU A 85 17.20 -1.71 7.24
C GLU A 85 18.57 -1.83 6.56
N GLY A 86 19.08 -0.73 6.00
CA GLY A 86 20.40 -0.69 5.39
C GLY A 86 21.51 -0.32 6.37
N PRO A 87 22.79 -0.40 5.92
CA PRO A 87 23.94 0.00 6.75
C PRO A 87 23.88 1.46 7.22
N LEU A 88 23.27 2.35 6.44
CA LEU A 88 23.06 3.74 6.82
C LEU A 88 22.12 3.86 8.03
N ASP A 89 21.03 3.08 8.02
CA ASP A 89 20.05 3.08 9.11
C ASP A 89 20.68 2.56 10.39
N ALA A 90 21.42 1.45 10.31
CA ALA A 90 22.15 0.89 11.45
C ALA A 90 23.14 1.90 12.05
N ALA A 91 23.93 2.57 11.20
CA ALA A 91 24.90 3.56 11.61
C ALA A 91 24.23 4.81 12.22
N PHE A 92 23.14 5.29 11.62
CA PHE A 92 22.39 6.44 12.15
C PHE A 92 21.73 6.11 13.51
N LEU A 93 21.08 4.95 13.65
CA LEU A 93 20.48 4.52 14.91
C LEU A 93 21.55 4.41 16.04
N ALA A 94 22.74 3.86 15.72
CA ALA A 94 23.84 3.81 16.66
C ALA A 94 24.32 5.21 17.06
N ALA A 95 24.55 6.10 16.09
CA ALA A 95 24.95 7.48 16.36
C ALA A 95 23.87 8.26 17.13
N ARG A 96 22.60 8.09 16.78
CA ARG A 96 21.46 8.72 17.46
C ARG A 96 21.43 8.39 18.95
N ALA A 97 21.68 7.12 19.29
CA ALA A 97 21.72 6.68 20.67
C ALA A 97 22.97 7.18 21.40
N SER A 98 24.17 6.95 20.84
CA SER A 98 25.45 7.28 21.48
C SER A 98 25.70 8.77 21.65
N LEU A 99 25.32 9.56 20.65
CA LEU A 99 25.50 11.03 20.63
C LEU A 99 24.25 11.78 21.13
N ARG A 100 23.21 11.06 21.53
CA ARG A 100 21.93 11.63 21.98
C ARG A 100 21.39 12.69 20.99
N LEU A 101 21.38 12.36 19.69
CA LEU A 101 20.92 13.31 18.67
C LEU A 101 19.48 13.74 18.91
N ARG A 102 19.16 14.99 18.55
CA ARG A 102 17.81 15.55 18.68
C ARG A 102 16.81 15.01 17.64
N SER A 103 17.30 14.38 16.59
CA SER A 103 16.47 13.86 15.50
C SER A 103 15.43 12.85 16.01
N ALA A 104 14.17 13.12 15.76
CA ALA A 104 13.08 12.17 16.00
C ALA A 104 13.19 10.99 15.04
N LEU A 105 12.78 9.80 15.46
CA LEU A 105 12.73 8.59 14.64
C LEU A 105 11.26 8.24 14.36
N VAL A 106 10.87 8.32 13.10
CA VAL A 106 9.54 7.91 12.61
C VAL A 106 9.72 6.63 11.81
N THR A 107 9.31 5.51 12.36
CA THR A 107 9.39 4.19 11.72
C THR A 107 8.07 3.88 11.03
N TYR A 108 8.13 3.27 9.83
CA TYR A 108 6.96 2.79 9.12
C TYR A 108 7.10 1.30 8.77
N VAL A 109 6.12 0.50 9.17
CA VAL A 109 6.11 -0.94 8.98
C VAL A 109 5.03 -1.33 7.98
N VAL A 110 5.46 -1.93 6.86
CA VAL A 110 4.59 -2.27 5.71
C VAL A 110 4.63 -3.76 5.34
N SER A 111 5.38 -4.58 6.08
CA SER A 111 5.57 -5.99 5.72
C SER A 111 4.61 -6.90 6.45
N GLY A 112 3.88 -7.74 5.72
CA GLY A 112 3.25 -8.93 6.29
C GLY A 112 4.28 -9.94 6.80
N GLY A 113 3.89 -10.80 7.76
CA GLY A 113 4.74 -11.87 8.29
C GLY A 113 5.83 -11.42 9.27
N LEU A 114 5.74 -10.22 9.82
CA LEU A 114 6.63 -9.77 10.88
C LEU A 114 6.30 -10.51 12.19
N SER A 115 7.31 -11.08 12.83
CA SER A 115 7.22 -11.79 14.12
C SER A 115 8.45 -11.52 14.97
N GLU A 116 8.42 -11.93 16.25
CA GLU A 116 9.59 -11.84 17.14
C GLU A 116 10.81 -12.63 16.63
N GLN A 117 10.57 -13.67 15.84
CA GLN A 117 11.61 -14.52 15.23
C GLN A 117 12.13 -13.97 13.91
N SER A 118 11.65 -12.81 13.46
CA SER A 118 12.11 -12.22 12.22
C SER A 118 13.58 -11.81 12.32
N ASP A 119 14.42 -12.29 11.39
CA ASP A 119 15.83 -11.90 11.28
C ASP A 119 15.97 -10.51 10.63
N ARG A 120 15.44 -9.49 11.33
CA ARG A 120 15.41 -8.08 10.91
C ARG A 120 15.83 -7.15 12.05
N PRO A 121 17.09 -7.27 12.54
CA PRO A 121 17.50 -6.60 13.78
C PRO A 121 17.42 -5.07 13.71
N ILE A 122 17.68 -4.47 12.55
CA ILE A 122 17.62 -3.01 12.36
C ILE A 122 16.16 -2.52 12.45
N LEU A 123 15.22 -3.24 11.83
CA LEU A 123 13.79 -2.91 11.91
C LEU A 123 13.29 -3.07 13.34
N MET A 124 13.62 -4.19 14.01
CA MET A 124 13.23 -4.43 15.39
C MET A 124 13.75 -3.34 16.32
N ARG A 125 14.99 -2.89 16.10
CA ARG A 125 15.55 -1.75 16.81
C ARG A 125 14.79 -0.46 16.49
N ALA A 126 14.50 -0.18 15.23
CA ALA A 126 13.75 1.01 14.80
C ALA A 126 12.31 1.04 15.37
N ILE A 127 11.67 -0.14 15.52
CA ILE A 127 10.36 -0.27 16.18
C ILE A 127 10.46 0.11 17.66
N ARG A 128 11.44 -0.43 18.39
CA ARG A 128 11.59 -0.22 19.85
C ARG A 128 12.09 1.18 20.20
N GLU A 129 12.94 1.78 19.36
CA GLU A 129 13.53 3.11 19.58
C GLU A 129 12.77 4.24 18.89
N GLY A 130 11.73 3.93 18.08
CA GLY A 130 10.90 4.92 17.39
C GLY A 130 10.21 5.88 18.37
N ASP A 131 10.27 7.17 18.10
CA ASP A 131 9.50 8.16 18.85
C ASP A 131 8.01 8.07 18.48
N VAL A 132 7.71 7.72 17.22
CA VAL A 132 6.41 7.24 16.73
C VAL A 132 6.66 6.09 15.74
N VAL A 133 5.85 5.05 15.85
CA VAL A 133 5.87 3.94 14.89
C VAL A 133 4.53 3.89 14.16
N ALA A 134 4.56 3.88 12.84
CA ALA A 134 3.38 3.73 12.02
C ALA A 134 3.35 2.35 11.34
N ALA A 135 2.17 1.84 11.09
CA ALA A 135 1.95 0.61 10.34
C ALA A 135 0.81 0.80 9.33
N ASN A 136 0.85 0.06 8.23
CA ASN A 136 -0.08 0.27 7.11
C ASN A 136 -1.46 -0.40 7.27
N SER A 137 -1.69 -1.12 8.37
CA SER A 137 -2.98 -1.74 8.66
C SER A 137 -3.21 -1.85 10.17
N VAL A 138 -4.47 -2.00 10.59
CA VAL A 138 -4.81 -2.25 12.01
C VAL A 138 -4.18 -3.55 12.50
N HIS A 139 -4.18 -4.60 11.67
CA HIS A 139 -3.53 -5.86 11.99
C HIS A 139 -2.02 -5.68 12.26
N MET A 140 -1.34 -4.97 11.35
CA MET A 140 0.10 -4.69 11.50
C MET A 140 0.39 -3.79 12.70
N SER A 141 -0.47 -2.81 13.00
CA SER A 141 -0.32 -1.97 14.20
C SER A 141 -0.30 -2.81 15.48
N ARG A 142 -1.22 -3.76 15.63
CA ARG A 142 -1.26 -4.69 16.76
C ARG A 142 0.02 -5.56 16.85
N THR A 143 0.49 -6.04 15.69
CA THR A 143 1.76 -6.79 15.61
C THR A 143 2.94 -5.93 16.09
N VAL A 144 3.02 -4.69 15.64
CA VAL A 144 4.09 -3.76 16.02
C VAL A 144 4.03 -3.43 17.51
N GLU A 145 2.84 -3.26 18.08
CA GLU A 145 2.64 -3.08 19.54
C GLU A 145 3.18 -4.27 20.32
N SER A 146 2.85 -5.52 19.91
CA SER A 146 3.35 -6.74 20.57
C SER A 146 4.88 -6.89 20.49
N LEU A 147 5.52 -6.31 19.45
CA LEU A 147 6.97 -6.30 19.28
C LEU A 147 7.69 -5.18 20.06
N GLY A 148 6.95 -4.41 20.85
CA GLY A 148 7.48 -3.35 21.71
C GLY A 148 7.49 -1.96 21.07
N GLY A 149 6.74 -1.77 19.97
CA GLY A 149 6.49 -0.44 19.40
C GLY A 149 5.72 0.45 20.38
N ARG A 150 6.15 1.72 20.48
CA ARG A 150 5.49 2.71 21.34
C ARG A 150 4.79 3.73 20.46
N ASP A 151 3.61 4.23 20.92
CA ASP A 151 2.78 5.16 20.14
C ASP A 151 2.58 4.70 18.70
N VAL A 152 2.02 3.52 18.56
CA VAL A 152 1.78 2.92 17.25
C VAL A 152 0.57 3.59 16.60
N ARG A 153 0.75 4.02 15.35
CA ARG A 153 -0.28 4.70 14.55
C ARG A 153 -0.60 3.88 13.31
N THR A 154 -1.86 3.70 13.00
CA THR A 154 -2.26 3.13 11.70
C THR A 154 -2.29 4.22 10.65
N VAL A 155 -1.44 4.11 9.63
CA VAL A 155 -1.39 5.01 8.48
C VAL A 155 -1.43 4.17 7.22
N TYR A 156 -2.53 4.20 6.54
CA TYR A 156 -2.77 3.40 5.35
C TYR A 156 -1.92 3.86 4.16
N ASP A 157 -1.71 2.96 3.20
CA ASP A 157 -1.20 3.37 1.90
C ASP A 157 -2.27 4.17 1.15
N GLY A 158 -1.85 5.26 0.51
CA GLY A 158 -2.78 6.15 -0.17
C GLY A 158 -3.23 5.61 -1.52
N ILE A 159 -4.39 6.09 -1.97
CA ILE A 159 -4.96 5.77 -3.27
C ILE A 159 -4.92 7.00 -4.17
N ASP A 160 -4.46 6.81 -5.41
CA ASP A 160 -4.34 7.87 -6.39
C ASP A 160 -5.66 8.11 -7.13
N ARG A 161 -6.35 9.17 -6.78
CA ARG A 161 -7.63 9.57 -7.38
C ARG A 161 -7.52 10.02 -8.85
N ARG A 162 -6.32 10.19 -9.37
CA ARG A 162 -6.13 10.46 -10.81
C ARG A 162 -6.48 9.24 -11.66
N TYR A 163 -6.31 8.05 -11.10
CA TYR A 163 -6.58 6.77 -11.77
C TYR A 163 -7.81 6.06 -11.23
N TYR A 164 -8.03 6.12 -9.90
CA TYR A 164 -9.05 5.37 -9.19
C TYR A 164 -10.11 6.31 -8.60
N TYR A 165 -11.21 6.45 -9.30
CA TYR A 165 -12.34 7.30 -8.94
C TYR A 165 -13.65 6.67 -9.41
N PRO A 166 -14.80 6.96 -8.77
CA PRO A 166 -16.06 6.39 -9.20
C PRO A 166 -16.39 6.82 -10.63
N SER A 167 -16.87 5.91 -11.45
CA SER A 167 -17.50 6.30 -12.70
C SER A 167 -18.73 7.16 -12.35
N GLY A 168 -18.92 8.30 -13.02
CA GLY A 168 -20.17 9.05 -12.97
C GLY A 168 -21.38 8.14 -13.27
N GLU A 169 -22.28 8.52 -14.09
CA GLU A 169 -23.36 7.61 -14.48
C GLU A 169 -22.77 6.35 -15.13
N ARG A 170 -22.96 5.19 -14.47
CA ARG A 170 -22.64 3.89 -15.06
C ARG A 170 -23.34 3.82 -16.42
N LYS A 171 -22.59 3.67 -17.50
CA LYS A 171 -23.18 3.43 -18.80
C LYS A 171 -24.07 2.20 -18.70
N ILE A 172 -25.39 2.43 -18.79
CA ILE A 172 -26.48 1.42 -18.74
C ILE A 172 -26.37 0.37 -19.87
N GLN A 173 -25.28 0.35 -20.62
CA GLN A 173 -25.13 -0.41 -21.86
C GLN A 173 -24.26 -1.67 -21.77
N GLN A 174 -23.83 -2.11 -20.59
CA GLN A 174 -23.20 -3.44 -20.52
C GLN A 174 -24.31 -4.51 -20.47
N MET A 175 -24.41 -5.27 -21.54
CA MET A 175 -25.41 -6.38 -21.66
C MET A 175 -25.09 -7.53 -20.69
N ARG A 176 -23.87 -7.62 -20.17
CA ARG A 176 -23.41 -8.69 -19.25
C ARG A 176 -22.70 -8.10 -18.04
N LEU A 177 -22.95 -8.70 -16.87
CA LEU A 177 -22.23 -8.37 -15.63
C LEU A 177 -20.75 -8.75 -15.79
N THR A 178 -19.86 -7.91 -15.24
CA THR A 178 -18.42 -8.14 -15.32
C THR A 178 -17.80 -8.30 -13.93
N VAL A 179 -17.10 -9.42 -13.73
CA VAL A 179 -16.26 -9.72 -12.58
C VAL A 179 -14.81 -9.47 -12.95
N LEU A 180 -14.09 -8.67 -12.15
CA LEU A 180 -12.67 -8.37 -12.32
C LEU A 180 -11.86 -9.11 -11.26
N PHE A 181 -10.76 -9.72 -11.68
CA PHE A 181 -9.62 -10.08 -10.85
C PHE A 181 -8.45 -9.20 -11.23
N ALA A 182 -7.70 -8.70 -10.24
CA ALA A 182 -6.48 -7.95 -10.50
C ALA A 182 -5.37 -8.31 -9.50
N GLY A 183 -4.29 -8.88 -10.01
CA GLY A 183 -3.15 -9.32 -9.21
C GLY A 183 -2.14 -10.12 -10.01
N SER A 184 -0.96 -10.40 -9.43
CA SER A 184 0.01 -11.31 -10.05
C SER A 184 -0.55 -12.74 -10.07
N PHE A 185 -0.24 -13.49 -11.14
CA PHE A 185 -0.60 -14.91 -11.21
C PHE A 185 0.41 -15.76 -10.44
N ARG A 186 0.32 -15.69 -9.11
CA ARG A 186 1.05 -16.54 -8.17
C ARG A 186 0.08 -17.49 -7.48
N HIS A 187 0.55 -18.63 -7.05
CA HIS A 187 -0.28 -19.67 -6.45
C HIS A 187 -1.22 -19.14 -5.36
N TYR A 188 -0.68 -18.38 -4.40
CA TYR A 188 -1.47 -17.83 -3.28
C TYR A 188 -2.48 -16.75 -3.68
N LYS A 189 -2.42 -16.21 -4.91
CA LYS A 189 -3.41 -15.25 -5.44
C LYS A 189 -4.68 -15.93 -5.95
N ARG A 190 -4.63 -17.24 -6.13
CA ARG A 190 -5.79 -18.10 -6.44
C ARG A 190 -6.56 -17.64 -7.67
N ALA A 191 -5.87 -17.30 -8.76
CA ALA A 191 -6.50 -17.02 -10.05
C ALA A 191 -7.21 -18.27 -10.63
N ASP A 192 -6.79 -19.48 -10.23
CA ASP A 192 -7.46 -20.74 -10.52
C ASP A 192 -8.91 -20.76 -10.00
N LEU A 193 -9.15 -20.24 -8.79
CA LEU A 193 -10.50 -20.16 -8.22
C LEU A 193 -11.38 -19.20 -9.03
N VAL A 194 -10.81 -18.10 -9.56
CA VAL A 194 -11.57 -17.17 -10.42
C VAL A 194 -12.07 -17.89 -11.68
N VAL A 195 -11.21 -18.71 -12.32
CA VAL A 195 -11.59 -19.51 -13.50
C VAL A 195 -12.66 -20.55 -13.16
N ARG A 196 -12.55 -21.23 -12.01
CA ARG A 196 -13.55 -22.20 -11.55
C ARG A 196 -14.91 -21.55 -11.27
N GLU A 197 -14.91 -20.36 -10.66
CA GLU A 197 -16.17 -19.62 -10.44
C GLU A 197 -16.76 -19.09 -11.76
N ALA A 198 -15.92 -18.69 -12.72
CA ALA A 198 -16.40 -18.28 -14.05
C ALA A 198 -17.17 -19.39 -14.78
N ALA A 199 -16.75 -20.65 -14.65
CA ALA A 199 -17.46 -21.78 -15.25
C ALA A 199 -18.84 -22.01 -14.65
N LYS A 200 -19.11 -21.58 -13.42
CA LYS A 200 -20.44 -21.67 -12.77
C LYS A 200 -21.40 -20.56 -13.22
N HIS A 201 -20.89 -19.47 -13.80
CA HIS A 201 -21.65 -18.29 -14.20
C HIS A 201 -21.36 -17.92 -15.67
N PRO A 202 -21.75 -18.74 -16.65
CA PRO A 202 -21.44 -18.53 -18.07
C PRO A 202 -22.08 -17.27 -18.66
N GLU A 203 -23.08 -16.68 -17.99
CA GLU A 203 -23.72 -15.41 -18.34
C GLU A 203 -22.93 -14.17 -17.89
N VAL A 204 -21.86 -14.33 -17.11
CA VAL A 204 -21.02 -13.25 -16.54
C VAL A 204 -19.69 -13.21 -17.27
N ASP A 205 -19.16 -12.03 -17.58
CA ASP A 205 -17.84 -11.86 -18.15
C ASP A 205 -16.78 -11.75 -17.04
N TYR A 206 -15.75 -12.58 -17.09
CA TYR A 206 -14.63 -12.53 -16.15
C TYR A 206 -13.39 -11.94 -16.83
N ARG A 207 -12.82 -10.92 -16.21
CA ARG A 207 -11.66 -10.21 -16.71
C ARG A 207 -10.52 -10.32 -15.70
N LEU A 208 -9.41 -10.92 -16.11
CA LEU A 208 -8.26 -11.22 -15.25
C LEU A 208 -7.07 -10.35 -15.66
N ALA A 209 -6.76 -9.36 -14.82
CA ALA A 209 -5.65 -8.43 -15.02
C ALA A 209 -4.43 -8.86 -14.19
N GLY A 210 -3.29 -8.97 -14.83
CA GLY A 210 -2.01 -9.35 -14.23
C GLY A 210 -1.23 -10.34 -15.09
N ALA A 211 -0.08 -10.74 -14.58
CA ALA A 211 0.78 -11.74 -15.19
C ALA A 211 1.52 -12.52 -14.08
N GLY A 212 2.06 -13.68 -14.40
CA GLY A 212 2.85 -14.48 -13.47
C GLY A 212 2.92 -15.95 -13.86
N GLU A 213 3.59 -16.74 -13.02
CA GLU A 213 3.91 -18.13 -13.26
C GLU A 213 2.71 -19.06 -13.43
N GLU A 214 1.57 -18.74 -12.77
CA GLU A 214 0.34 -19.53 -12.82
C GLU A 214 -0.57 -19.17 -14.02
N GLU A 215 -0.23 -18.19 -14.85
CA GLU A 215 -1.13 -17.76 -15.95
C GLU A 215 -1.38 -18.86 -16.96
N SER A 216 -0.33 -19.61 -17.36
CA SER A 216 -0.46 -20.72 -18.31
C SER A 216 -1.37 -21.82 -17.76
N ALA A 217 -1.21 -22.17 -16.48
CA ALA A 217 -2.04 -23.17 -15.82
C ALA A 217 -3.52 -22.72 -15.74
N CYS A 218 -3.78 -21.44 -15.48
CA CYS A 218 -5.14 -20.88 -15.46
C CYS A 218 -5.81 -20.93 -16.85
N ARG A 219 -5.05 -20.65 -17.93
CA ARG A 219 -5.55 -20.77 -19.31
C ARG A 219 -5.89 -22.21 -19.67
N GLN A 220 -5.00 -23.17 -19.35
CA GLN A 220 -5.25 -24.59 -19.57
C GLN A 220 -6.45 -25.10 -18.76
N LEU A 221 -6.61 -24.61 -17.52
CA LEU A 221 -7.78 -24.93 -16.72
C LEU A 221 -9.06 -24.44 -17.40
N ALA A 222 -9.10 -23.18 -17.88
CA ALA A 222 -10.26 -22.63 -18.57
C ALA A 222 -10.64 -23.47 -19.79
N GLU A 223 -9.67 -23.86 -20.62
CA GLU A 223 -9.86 -24.73 -21.77
C GLU A 223 -10.40 -26.12 -21.37
N SER A 224 -9.79 -26.74 -20.35
CA SER A 224 -10.13 -28.10 -19.91
C SER A 224 -11.55 -28.23 -19.35
N ILE A 225 -12.09 -27.15 -18.75
CA ILE A 225 -13.45 -27.12 -18.21
C ILE A 225 -14.46 -26.42 -19.15
N GLY A 226 -14.04 -26.06 -20.37
CA GLY A 226 -14.91 -25.40 -21.36
C GLY A 226 -15.35 -23.98 -20.96
N CYS A 227 -14.57 -23.26 -20.19
CA CYS A 227 -14.88 -21.93 -19.69
C CYS A 227 -14.52 -20.86 -20.74
N ASN A 228 -15.51 -20.33 -21.44
CA ASN A 228 -15.33 -19.40 -22.57
C ASN A 228 -15.58 -17.92 -22.24
N ASN A 229 -15.91 -17.61 -20.98
CA ASN A 229 -16.26 -16.28 -20.50
C ASN A 229 -15.13 -15.62 -19.67
N VAL A 230 -13.90 -16.12 -19.80
CA VAL A 230 -12.70 -15.60 -19.14
C VAL A 230 -11.79 -14.88 -20.14
N ASN A 231 -11.48 -13.62 -19.85
CA ASN A 231 -10.57 -12.78 -20.64
C ASN A 231 -9.31 -12.44 -19.82
N PHE A 232 -8.16 -12.91 -20.27
CA PHE A 232 -6.86 -12.59 -19.66
C PHE A 232 -6.30 -11.31 -20.27
N LEU A 233 -6.18 -10.26 -19.48
CA LEU A 233 -5.82 -8.91 -19.94
C LEU A 233 -4.31 -8.65 -19.92
N GLY A 234 -3.52 -9.53 -19.30
CA GLY A 234 -2.11 -9.29 -19.08
C GLY A 234 -1.85 -8.19 -18.05
N HIS A 235 -0.62 -7.69 -18.02
CA HIS A 235 -0.24 -6.59 -17.12
C HIS A 235 -0.85 -5.26 -17.60
N LEU A 236 -1.53 -4.56 -16.69
CA LEU A 236 -2.15 -3.27 -16.94
C LEU A 236 -1.40 -2.15 -16.22
N THR A 237 -1.33 -0.98 -16.85
CA THR A 237 -0.91 0.27 -16.19
C THR A 237 -1.97 0.73 -15.19
N ALA A 238 -1.62 1.63 -14.26
CA ALA A 238 -2.58 2.17 -13.30
C ALA A 238 -3.81 2.82 -13.96
N LEU A 239 -3.61 3.50 -15.10
CA LEU A 239 -4.70 4.09 -15.87
C LEU A 239 -5.64 3.02 -16.44
N GLN A 240 -5.08 1.99 -17.09
CA GLN A 240 -5.85 0.89 -17.66
C GLN A 240 -6.59 0.09 -16.59
N LEU A 241 -5.92 -0.19 -15.45
CA LEU A 241 -6.55 -0.89 -14.33
C LEU A 241 -7.71 -0.08 -13.75
N GLY A 242 -7.54 1.24 -13.61
CA GLY A 242 -8.62 2.13 -13.17
C GLY A 242 -9.81 2.12 -14.14
N GLU A 243 -9.57 2.05 -15.45
CA GLU A 243 -10.62 1.90 -16.46
C GLU A 243 -11.36 0.56 -16.32
N GLU A 244 -10.64 -0.53 -16.15
CA GLU A 244 -11.23 -1.84 -15.93
C GLU A 244 -12.06 -1.90 -14.64
N MET A 245 -11.55 -1.31 -13.55
CA MET A 245 -12.29 -1.22 -12.28
C MET A 245 -13.58 -0.41 -12.41
N ARG A 246 -13.59 0.67 -13.22
CA ARG A 246 -14.81 1.45 -13.46
C ARG A 246 -15.83 0.74 -14.35
N ARG A 247 -15.37 -0.19 -15.19
CA ARG A 247 -16.24 -1.01 -16.04
C ARG A 247 -16.81 -2.21 -15.31
N ALA A 248 -16.06 -2.78 -14.37
CA ALA A 248 -16.45 -3.97 -13.63
C ALA A 248 -17.60 -3.71 -12.64
N ASP A 249 -18.31 -4.75 -12.30
CA ASP A 249 -19.43 -4.79 -11.34
C ASP A 249 -19.02 -5.33 -9.97
N ILE A 250 -18.06 -6.25 -9.94
CA ILE A 250 -17.54 -6.90 -8.74
C ILE A 250 -16.04 -7.11 -8.90
N LEU A 251 -15.26 -6.80 -7.88
CA LEU A 251 -13.89 -7.31 -7.76
C LEU A 251 -13.93 -8.65 -7.02
N PHE A 252 -13.44 -9.73 -7.64
CA PHE A 252 -13.25 -11.01 -6.97
C PHE A 252 -11.75 -11.22 -6.68
N PHE A 253 -11.37 -11.18 -5.41
CA PHE A 253 -9.99 -11.22 -4.97
C PHE A 253 -9.75 -12.33 -3.94
N PRO A 254 -9.61 -13.60 -4.38
CA PRO A 254 -9.55 -14.77 -3.50
C PRO A 254 -8.16 -15.01 -2.87
N SER A 255 -7.24 -14.07 -2.91
CA SER A 255 -5.87 -14.21 -2.40
C SER A 255 -5.83 -14.74 -0.97
N GLU A 256 -4.97 -15.71 -0.70
CA GLU A 256 -4.84 -16.36 0.62
C GLU A 256 -3.95 -15.58 1.58
N ILE A 257 -2.92 -14.92 1.03
CA ILE A 257 -1.88 -14.23 1.80
C ILE A 257 -1.67 -12.83 1.27
N GLU A 258 -1.89 -11.83 2.11
CA GLU A 258 -1.63 -10.43 1.82
C GLU A 258 -1.11 -9.69 3.05
N GLY A 259 -0.32 -8.65 2.82
CA GLY A 259 0.01 -7.67 3.85
C GLY A 259 -1.08 -6.60 3.94
N HIS A 260 -1.16 -5.76 2.92
CA HIS A 260 -2.17 -4.72 2.77
C HIS A 260 -2.48 -4.52 1.28
N PRO A 261 -3.44 -5.27 0.72
CA PRO A 261 -3.65 -5.34 -0.72
C PRO A 261 -4.26 -4.06 -1.28
N GLN A 262 -3.44 -3.19 -1.86
CA GLN A 262 -3.87 -1.90 -2.42
C GLN A 262 -5.00 -2.02 -3.45
N VAL A 263 -5.07 -3.15 -4.16
CA VAL A 263 -6.11 -3.40 -5.17
C VAL A 263 -7.53 -3.32 -4.60
N LEU A 264 -7.72 -3.72 -3.33
CA LEU A 264 -9.03 -3.60 -2.65
C LEU A 264 -9.40 -2.13 -2.39
N GLY A 265 -8.41 -1.32 -2.00
CA GLY A 265 -8.60 0.12 -1.84
C GLY A 265 -8.85 0.84 -3.17
N GLN A 266 -8.11 0.46 -4.22
CA GLN A 266 -8.29 0.97 -5.59
C GLN A 266 -9.70 0.66 -6.12
N ALA A 267 -10.16 -0.57 -5.90
CA ALA A 267 -11.53 -0.98 -6.24
C ALA A 267 -12.57 -0.16 -5.46
N ALA A 268 -12.39 -0.04 -4.14
CA ALA A 268 -13.29 0.77 -3.31
C ALA A 268 -13.34 2.23 -3.79
N ALA A 269 -12.20 2.81 -4.20
CA ALA A 269 -12.13 4.17 -4.74
C ALA A 269 -12.87 4.33 -6.08
N CYS A 270 -12.96 3.26 -6.87
CA CYS A 270 -13.78 3.20 -8.07
C CYS A 270 -15.28 2.90 -7.78
N GLY A 271 -15.66 2.71 -6.52
CA GLY A 271 -17.00 2.27 -6.15
C GLY A 271 -17.27 0.82 -6.58
N LEU A 272 -16.24 -0.02 -6.63
CA LEU A 272 -16.36 -1.41 -7.02
C LEU A 272 -16.44 -2.28 -5.75
N PRO A 273 -17.60 -2.91 -5.46
CA PRO A 273 -17.71 -3.83 -4.34
C PRO A 273 -16.83 -5.05 -4.56
N CYS A 274 -16.28 -5.61 -3.49
CA CYS A 274 -15.38 -6.75 -3.60
C CYS A 274 -15.88 -7.97 -2.83
N VAL A 275 -15.42 -9.15 -3.28
CA VAL A 275 -15.43 -10.38 -2.51
C VAL A 275 -13.97 -10.77 -2.28
N ALA A 276 -13.56 -10.88 -1.01
CA ALA A 276 -12.18 -11.15 -0.64
C ALA A 276 -12.07 -12.05 0.60
N ARG A 277 -10.86 -12.57 0.88
CA ARG A 277 -10.64 -13.36 2.10
C ARG A 277 -10.54 -12.47 3.33
N ASN A 278 -10.99 -13.01 4.48
CA ASN A 278 -10.88 -12.38 5.80
C ASN A 278 -9.57 -12.71 6.52
N SER A 279 -8.76 -13.65 6.02
CA SER A 279 -7.56 -14.17 6.69
C SER A 279 -6.52 -13.10 7.02
N TYR A 280 -6.41 -12.04 6.19
CA TYR A 280 -5.49 -10.92 6.37
C TYR A 280 -6.18 -9.63 6.84
N GLN A 281 -7.46 -9.68 7.22
CA GLN A 281 -8.24 -8.57 7.80
C GLN A 281 -8.06 -7.26 7.00
N PRO A 282 -8.49 -7.19 5.74
CA PRO A 282 -8.23 -6.04 4.87
C PRO A 282 -9.02 -4.80 5.31
N ASP A 283 -8.35 -3.76 5.80
CA ASP A 283 -8.97 -2.50 6.25
C ASP A 283 -9.71 -1.72 5.15
N TYR A 284 -9.41 -2.02 3.89
CA TYR A 284 -10.10 -1.43 2.73
C TYR A 284 -11.54 -1.91 2.56
N VAL A 285 -11.92 -3.00 3.24
CA VAL A 285 -13.23 -3.62 3.12
C VAL A 285 -13.92 -3.65 4.48
N VAL A 286 -15.14 -3.15 4.52
CA VAL A 286 -16.05 -3.31 5.66
C VAL A 286 -17.04 -4.40 5.27
N ASP A 287 -16.92 -5.55 5.93
CA ASP A 287 -17.74 -6.73 5.63
C ASP A 287 -19.24 -6.44 5.70
N GLY A 288 -19.96 -6.93 4.71
CA GLY A 288 -21.40 -6.70 4.55
C GLY A 288 -21.80 -5.27 4.15
N MET A 289 -20.86 -4.30 4.13
CA MET A 289 -21.14 -2.91 3.81
C MET A 289 -20.50 -2.43 2.50
N THR A 290 -19.18 -2.67 2.33
CA THR A 290 -18.44 -2.22 1.14
C THR A 290 -18.01 -3.37 0.24
N GLY A 291 -18.25 -4.60 0.69
CA GLY A 291 -17.92 -5.85 0.06
C GLY A 291 -18.25 -7.01 1.00
N VAL A 292 -17.84 -8.22 0.62
CA VAL A 292 -18.02 -9.42 1.43
C VAL A 292 -16.66 -10.07 1.72
N LEU A 293 -16.43 -10.38 3.00
CA LEU A 293 -15.24 -11.10 3.46
C LEU A 293 -15.62 -12.55 3.81
N ALA A 294 -14.84 -13.51 3.32
CA ALA A 294 -15.12 -14.93 3.49
C ALA A 294 -13.88 -15.73 3.90
N GLY A 295 -14.07 -16.82 4.63
CA GLY A 295 -12.99 -17.63 5.21
C GLY A 295 -12.57 -18.82 4.37
N SER A 296 -13.40 -19.27 3.43
CA SER A 296 -13.14 -20.46 2.61
C SER A 296 -13.50 -20.24 1.14
N ASP A 297 -12.98 -21.08 0.25
CA ASP A 297 -13.29 -21.04 -1.20
C ASP A 297 -14.80 -21.16 -1.46
N GLY A 298 -15.48 -22.05 -0.75
CA GLY A 298 -16.94 -22.22 -0.87
C GLY A 298 -17.70 -20.94 -0.50
N GLN A 299 -17.36 -20.32 0.63
CA GLN A 299 -17.97 -19.06 1.07
C GLN A 299 -17.65 -17.89 0.11
N LEU A 300 -16.46 -17.87 -0.49
CA LEU A 300 -16.12 -16.89 -1.53
C LEU A 300 -17.00 -17.05 -2.76
N GLY A 301 -17.23 -18.31 -3.22
CA GLY A 301 -18.12 -18.62 -4.35
C GLY A 301 -19.57 -18.25 -4.04
N GLU A 302 -20.08 -18.57 -2.85
CA GLU A 302 -21.42 -18.19 -2.41
C GLU A 302 -21.62 -16.67 -2.36
N ALA A 303 -20.63 -15.95 -1.79
CA ALA A 303 -20.64 -14.47 -1.73
C ALA A 303 -20.62 -13.86 -3.13
N LEU A 304 -19.81 -14.40 -4.04
CA LEU A 304 -19.76 -13.96 -5.44
C LEU A 304 -21.11 -14.20 -6.14
N SER A 305 -21.67 -15.40 -6.03
CA SER A 305 -22.98 -15.76 -6.61
C SER A 305 -24.10 -14.85 -6.08
N ARG A 306 -24.07 -14.54 -4.79
CA ARG A 306 -25.01 -13.61 -4.17
C ARG A 306 -24.88 -12.21 -4.77
N LEU A 307 -23.66 -11.67 -4.90
CA LEU A 307 -23.45 -10.35 -5.51
C LEU A 307 -23.81 -10.34 -7.01
N ILE A 308 -23.66 -11.46 -7.72
CA ILE A 308 -24.14 -11.60 -9.11
C ILE A 308 -25.66 -11.50 -9.17
N ALA A 309 -26.37 -12.17 -8.27
CA ALA A 309 -27.84 -12.24 -8.27
C ALA A 309 -28.54 -10.97 -7.75
N GLU A 310 -27.89 -10.20 -6.85
CA GLU A 310 -28.51 -9.09 -6.13
C GLU A 310 -27.99 -7.69 -6.60
N PRO A 311 -28.59 -7.08 -7.64
CA PRO A 311 -28.12 -5.79 -8.17
C PRO A 311 -28.29 -4.63 -7.19
N ASP A 312 -29.30 -4.66 -6.33
CA ASP A 312 -29.53 -3.63 -5.31
C ASP A 312 -28.45 -3.66 -4.25
N LEU A 313 -28.06 -4.85 -3.79
CA LEU A 313 -26.96 -5.01 -2.86
C LEU A 313 -25.65 -4.49 -3.46
N ARG A 314 -25.36 -4.82 -4.73
CA ARG A 314 -24.19 -4.27 -5.43
C ARG A 314 -24.20 -2.74 -5.45
N ARG A 315 -25.34 -2.10 -5.75
CA ARG A 315 -25.46 -0.62 -5.76
C ARG A 315 -25.21 -0.01 -4.38
N GLN A 316 -25.79 -0.60 -3.34
CA GLN A 316 -25.59 -0.16 -1.96
C GLN A 316 -24.10 -0.26 -1.54
N MET A 317 -23.50 -1.42 -1.81
CA MET A 317 -22.07 -1.63 -1.49
C MET A 317 -21.16 -0.72 -2.32
N SER A 318 -21.49 -0.47 -3.58
CA SER A 318 -20.74 0.46 -4.45
C SER A 318 -20.68 1.87 -3.88
N ALA A 319 -21.82 2.43 -3.47
CA ALA A 319 -21.87 3.75 -2.85
C ALA A 319 -21.11 3.81 -1.53
N ALA A 320 -21.25 2.77 -0.69
CA ALA A 320 -20.54 2.67 0.57
C ALA A 320 -19.03 2.53 0.39
N ALA A 321 -18.57 1.74 -0.60
CA ALA A 321 -17.16 1.55 -0.93
C ALA A 321 -16.50 2.86 -1.36
N ALA A 322 -17.12 3.61 -2.28
CA ALA A 322 -16.62 4.91 -2.71
C ALA A 322 -16.47 5.91 -1.56
N LYS A 323 -17.46 5.94 -0.65
CA LYS A 323 -17.42 6.78 0.56
C LYS A 323 -16.32 6.33 1.53
N HIS A 324 -16.18 5.02 1.73
CA HIS A 324 -15.15 4.45 2.61
C HIS A 324 -13.74 4.77 2.11
N ALA A 325 -13.52 4.71 0.79
CA ALA A 325 -12.23 4.96 0.17
C ALA A 325 -11.69 6.39 0.35
N ALA A 326 -12.54 7.36 0.67
CA ALA A 326 -12.11 8.75 0.88
C ALA A 326 -11.10 8.92 2.02
N LYS A 327 -11.08 8.02 3.00
CA LYS A 327 -10.07 8.04 4.08
C LYS A 327 -8.67 7.56 3.66
N PHE A 328 -8.56 6.95 2.50
CA PHE A 328 -7.30 6.45 1.94
C PHE A 328 -6.75 7.34 0.82
N GLU A 329 -7.27 8.54 0.62
CA GLU A 329 -6.73 9.47 -0.36
C GLU A 329 -5.37 10.02 0.06
N TRP A 330 -4.44 10.14 -0.90
CA TRP A 330 -3.06 10.55 -0.63
C TRP A 330 -2.94 11.88 0.11
N ASP A 331 -3.82 12.85 -0.16
CA ASP A 331 -3.75 14.16 0.52
C ASP A 331 -4.04 14.01 2.01
N ARG A 332 -5.04 13.20 2.36
CA ARG A 332 -5.36 12.89 3.76
C ARG A 332 -4.25 12.08 4.44
N VAL A 333 -3.75 11.05 3.76
CA VAL A 333 -2.63 10.22 4.26
C VAL A 333 -1.38 11.08 4.47
N THR A 334 -1.08 12.01 3.55
CA THR A 334 0.05 12.93 3.71
C THR A 334 -0.15 13.86 4.92
N GLY A 335 -1.36 14.36 5.14
CA GLY A 335 -1.70 15.15 6.34
C GLY A 335 -1.38 14.38 7.63
N GLN A 336 -1.78 13.10 7.71
CA GLN A 336 -1.47 12.23 8.86
C GLN A 336 0.05 12.05 9.05
N TRP A 337 0.82 11.89 7.98
CA TRP A 337 2.28 11.81 8.07
C TRP A 337 2.91 13.09 8.58
N GLN A 338 2.41 14.26 8.19
CA GLN A 338 2.90 15.55 8.70
C GLN A 338 2.64 15.67 10.20
N GLU A 339 1.44 15.35 10.67
CA GLU A 339 1.09 15.33 12.10
C GLU A 339 1.96 14.35 12.90
N ILE A 340 2.22 13.16 12.36
CA ILE A 340 3.08 12.16 12.98
C ILE A 340 4.52 12.68 13.14
N MET A 341 5.07 13.33 12.13
CA MET A 341 6.42 13.89 12.19
C MET A 341 6.52 14.99 13.25
N GLU A 342 5.54 15.87 13.33
CA GLU A 342 5.47 16.92 14.36
C GLU A 342 5.37 16.31 15.77
N CYS A 343 4.46 15.36 15.96
CA CYS A 343 4.30 14.64 17.23
C CYS A 343 5.61 13.95 17.66
N ALA A 344 6.29 13.27 16.74
CA ALA A 344 7.55 12.59 17.00
C ALA A 344 8.65 13.57 17.47
N ILE A 345 8.72 14.74 16.82
CA ILE A 345 9.69 15.79 17.18
C ILE A 345 9.41 16.36 18.58
N GLU A 346 8.14 16.62 18.89
CA GLU A 346 7.74 17.09 20.22
C GLU A 346 8.09 16.07 21.32
N ARG A 347 7.77 14.79 21.11
CA ARG A 347 8.12 13.71 22.03
C ARG A 347 9.62 13.60 22.25
N ARG A 348 10.39 13.65 21.16
CA ARG A 348 11.84 13.61 21.26
C ARG A 348 12.39 14.77 22.08
N SER A 349 11.83 15.94 21.92
CA SER A 349 12.20 17.13 22.68
C SER A 349 11.88 16.98 24.17
N GLN A 350 10.73 16.42 24.51
CA GLN A 350 10.29 16.18 25.89
C GLN A 350 11.14 15.12 26.58
N SER A 351 11.47 14.01 25.89
CA SER A 351 12.29 12.92 26.44
C SER A 351 13.72 13.32 26.75
N ARG A 352 14.22 14.42 26.18
CA ARG A 352 15.57 14.97 26.43
C ARG A 352 15.61 15.97 27.59
N ARG A 353 14.47 16.47 28.04
CA ARG A 353 14.35 17.38 29.19
C ARG A 353 14.23 16.64 30.52
N LYS A 354 13.88 15.37 30.46
CA LYS A 354 13.89 14.43 31.60
C LYS A 354 15.22 13.70 31.67
#